data_d2f0a3d3e6b194e3f5c5e628741fd626
#
_entry.id   d2f0a3d3e6b194e3f5c5e628741fd626
#
_cell.length_a   1.000
_cell.length_b   1.000
_cell.length_c   1.000
_cell.angle_alpha   90.00
_cell.angle_beta   90.00
_cell.angle_gamma   90.00
#
_symmetry.space_group_name_H-M   'P 1'
#
loop_
_entity.id
_entity.type
_entity.pdbx_description
1 polymer ?
#
loop_
_entity_poly.entity_id
_entity_poly.type
_entity_poly.pdbx_seq_one_letter_code
_entity_poly.pdbx_strand_id
1 'polypeptide(L)'
;DVTREIRLPEISMYASAVSALPSVRAFLLEMQRDLARKHSVIMDGRDIGTVVLPDAEVKIFLTASAEVRAQRRCLELEQRGTPKPYDEVLHELNERDYNDSHRAAAPLRAAEDAMVVDTSALDFDASREALLALIREKLQ
;
A
#
# COMPACT_ATOMS: atom_id res chain seq x y z
N ASP A 1 -13.69 12.88 15.29
CA ASP A 1 -12.70 11.81 15.14
C ASP A 1 -13.34 10.64 14.39
N VAL A 2 -12.76 10.25 13.27
CA VAL A 2 -13.23 9.17 12.38
C VAL A 2 -12.22 8.01 12.31
N THR A 3 -11.34 7.91 13.29
CA THR A 3 -10.25 6.93 13.32
C THR A 3 -10.72 5.48 13.24
N ARG A 4 -11.90 5.17 13.78
CA ARG A 4 -12.49 3.82 13.72
C ARG A 4 -13.21 3.60 12.40
N GLU A 5 -13.99 4.57 11.95
CA GLU A 5 -14.82 4.51 10.76
C GLU A 5 -13.99 4.32 9.49
N ILE A 6 -12.84 5.01 9.35
CA ILE A 6 -11.96 4.85 8.18
C ILE A 6 -11.29 3.48 8.06
N ARG A 7 -11.42 2.62 9.08
CA ARG A 7 -10.87 1.26 9.09
C ARG A 7 -11.91 0.17 8.81
N LEU A 8 -13.16 0.58 8.57
CA LEU A 8 -14.20 -0.36 8.15
C LEU A 8 -13.88 -0.93 6.76
N PRO A 9 -14.17 -2.22 6.52
CA PRO A 9 -13.86 -2.87 5.23
C PRO A 9 -14.42 -2.14 4.01
N GLU A 10 -15.66 -1.68 4.08
CA GLU A 10 -16.32 -0.95 3.00
C GLU A 10 -15.62 0.36 2.65
N ILE A 11 -14.95 1.03 3.61
CA ILE A 11 -14.24 2.28 3.35
C ILE A 11 -13.02 2.05 2.44
N SER A 12 -12.42 0.88 2.47
CA SER A 12 -11.32 0.53 1.57
C SER A 12 -11.73 0.59 0.10
N MET A 13 -12.94 0.13 -0.23
CA MET A 13 -13.47 0.17 -1.61
C MET A 13 -13.79 1.61 -2.02
N TYR A 14 -14.44 2.39 -1.15
CA TYR A 14 -14.69 3.81 -1.41
C TYR A 14 -13.40 4.61 -1.57
N ALA A 15 -12.39 4.37 -0.73
CA ALA A 15 -11.10 5.03 -0.85
C ALA A 15 -10.41 4.73 -2.19
N SER A 16 -10.46 3.47 -2.65
CA SER A 16 -9.95 3.08 -3.96
C SER A 16 -10.70 3.80 -5.10
N ALA A 17 -12.04 3.77 -5.08
CA ALA A 17 -12.87 4.41 -6.10
C ALA A 17 -12.66 5.94 -6.16
N VAL A 18 -12.67 6.62 -5.01
CA VAL A 18 -12.46 8.08 -4.93
C VAL A 18 -11.05 8.47 -5.35
N SER A 19 -10.04 7.69 -4.95
CA SER A 19 -8.64 7.95 -5.32
C SER A 19 -8.36 7.76 -6.83
N ALA A 20 -9.23 7.10 -7.57
CA ALA A 20 -9.13 6.96 -9.01
C ALA A 20 -9.62 8.21 -9.77
N LEU A 21 -10.40 9.09 -9.12
CA LEU A 21 -10.93 10.31 -9.76
C LEU A 21 -9.79 11.30 -10.07
N PRO A 22 -9.66 11.78 -11.34
CA PRO A 22 -8.56 12.64 -11.75
C PRO A 22 -8.45 13.94 -10.93
N SER A 23 -9.57 14.58 -10.59
CA SER A 23 -9.59 15.82 -9.80
C SER A 23 -9.10 15.60 -8.35
N VAL A 24 -9.50 14.49 -7.73
CA VAL A 24 -9.05 14.11 -6.38
C VAL A 24 -7.56 13.79 -6.40
N ARG A 25 -7.10 13.04 -7.40
CA ARG A 25 -5.68 12.74 -7.58
C ARG A 25 -4.83 14.00 -7.74
N ALA A 26 -5.24 14.90 -8.62
CA ALA A 26 -4.51 16.15 -8.85
C ALA A 26 -4.38 16.98 -7.58
N PHE A 27 -5.45 17.10 -6.80
CA PHE A 27 -5.44 17.82 -5.52
C PHE A 27 -4.52 17.15 -4.49
N LEU A 28 -4.63 15.84 -4.31
CA LEU A 28 -3.82 15.10 -3.33
C LEU A 28 -2.34 15.01 -3.73
N LEU A 29 -2.03 14.96 -5.03
CA LEU A 29 -0.66 14.86 -5.52
C LEU A 29 0.20 16.04 -5.07
N GLU A 30 -0.30 17.26 -5.24
CA GLU A 30 0.44 18.45 -4.83
C GLU A 30 0.59 18.54 -3.31
N MET A 31 -0.45 18.17 -2.57
CA MET A 31 -0.39 18.11 -1.10
C MET A 31 0.68 17.12 -0.61
N GLN A 32 0.74 15.92 -1.20
CA GLN A 32 1.73 14.90 -0.85
C GLN A 32 3.15 15.35 -1.17
N ARG A 33 3.35 15.96 -2.35
CA ARG A 33 4.65 16.52 -2.75
C ARG A 33 5.09 17.66 -1.86
N ASP A 34 4.18 18.55 -1.49
CA ASP A 34 4.46 19.66 -0.58
C ASP A 34 4.89 19.16 0.80
N LEU A 35 4.27 18.10 1.30
CA LEU A 35 4.67 17.49 2.56
C LEU A 35 6.09 16.94 2.49
N ALA A 36 6.45 16.25 1.41
CA ALA A 36 7.78 15.69 1.20
C ALA A 36 8.86 16.79 0.98
N ARG A 37 8.49 17.92 0.37
CA ARG A 37 9.40 19.06 0.23
C ARG A 37 9.73 19.75 1.56
N LYS A 38 8.82 19.70 2.51
CA LYS A 38 8.94 20.41 3.80
C LYS A 38 9.46 19.54 4.93
N HIS A 39 9.34 18.23 4.81
CA HIS A 39 9.63 17.28 5.88
C HIS A 39 10.27 16.01 5.34
N SER A 40 11.06 15.33 6.19
CA SER A 40 11.39 13.93 5.94
C SER A 40 10.14 13.09 6.17
N VAL A 41 9.77 12.26 5.19
CA VAL A 41 8.51 11.51 5.21
C VAL A 41 8.73 10.05 4.84
N ILE A 42 7.87 9.19 5.37
CA ILE A 42 7.64 7.84 4.87
C ILE A 42 6.22 7.82 4.34
N MET A 43 6.05 7.47 3.08
CA MET A 43 4.74 7.37 2.44
C MET A 43 4.52 5.96 1.90
N ASP A 44 3.33 5.41 2.16
CA ASP A 44 2.86 4.17 1.55
C ASP A 44 1.71 4.44 0.58
N GLY A 45 1.61 3.62 -0.46
CA GLY A 45 0.56 3.76 -1.47
C GLY A 45 0.83 2.87 -2.69
N ARG A 46 0.07 3.10 -3.77
CA ARG A 46 0.12 2.30 -5.00
C ARG A 46 1.08 2.86 -6.04
N ASP A 47 1.31 4.15 -6.00
CA ASP A 47 2.05 4.91 -7.01
C ASP A 47 3.01 5.94 -6.41
N ILE A 48 3.38 5.77 -5.14
CA ILE A 48 4.26 6.73 -4.45
C ILE A 48 5.61 6.83 -5.17
N GLY A 49 6.28 5.71 -5.43
CA GLY A 49 7.59 5.69 -6.06
C GLY A 49 7.59 5.91 -7.58
N THR A 50 6.42 5.84 -8.24
CA THR A 50 6.31 5.99 -9.69
C THR A 50 5.75 7.33 -10.14
N VAL A 51 4.90 7.96 -9.32
CA VAL A 51 4.16 9.19 -9.69
C VAL A 51 4.28 10.28 -8.64
N VAL A 52 4.10 9.97 -7.36
CA VAL A 52 4.07 10.98 -6.30
C VAL A 52 5.48 11.49 -6.01
N LEU A 53 6.40 10.60 -5.68
CA LEU A 53 7.80 10.87 -5.34
C LEU A 53 8.74 10.02 -6.19
N PRO A 54 8.83 10.28 -7.50
CA PRO A 54 9.68 9.50 -8.41
C PRO A 54 11.18 9.64 -8.10
N ASP A 55 11.57 10.71 -7.40
CA ASP A 55 12.96 10.98 -7.02
C ASP A 55 13.24 10.67 -5.54
N ALA A 56 12.40 9.86 -4.87
CA ALA A 56 12.63 9.47 -3.49
C ALA A 56 13.96 8.69 -3.35
N GLU A 57 14.72 9.00 -2.30
CA GLU A 57 16.04 8.38 -2.02
C GLU A 57 15.93 6.87 -1.80
N VAL A 58 14.85 6.42 -1.17
CA VAL A 58 14.58 5.01 -0.92
C VAL A 58 13.21 4.65 -1.47
N LYS A 59 13.17 3.69 -2.38
CA LYS A 59 11.92 3.15 -2.93
C LYS A 59 11.87 1.65 -2.68
N ILE A 60 10.84 1.21 -2.01
CA ILE A 60 10.60 -0.21 -1.72
C ILE A 60 9.24 -0.60 -2.30
N PHE A 61 9.22 -1.61 -3.13
CA PHE A 61 7.99 -2.26 -3.56
C PHE A 61 7.75 -3.49 -2.68
N LEU A 62 6.93 -3.28 -1.65
CA LEU A 62 6.59 -4.31 -0.68
C LEU A 62 5.47 -5.19 -1.24
N THR A 63 5.68 -6.50 -1.26
CA THR A 63 4.69 -7.45 -1.77
C THR A 63 4.59 -8.70 -0.87
N ALA A 64 3.54 -9.45 -1.08
CA ALA A 64 3.34 -10.82 -0.63
C ALA A 64 2.30 -11.50 -1.52
N SER A 65 2.27 -12.83 -1.57
CA SER A 65 1.25 -13.55 -2.33
C SER A 65 -0.17 -13.19 -1.87
N ALA A 66 -1.13 -13.29 -2.77
CA ALA A 66 -2.53 -12.96 -2.45
C ALA A 66 -3.07 -13.81 -1.31
N GLU A 67 -2.67 -15.09 -1.26
CA GLU A 67 -3.07 -16.05 -0.24
C GLU A 67 -2.55 -15.65 1.14
N VAL A 68 -1.27 -15.27 1.24
CA VAL A 68 -0.66 -14.82 2.51
C VAL A 68 -1.30 -13.51 2.98
N ARG A 69 -1.55 -12.57 2.06
CA ARG A 69 -2.25 -11.33 2.40
C ARG A 69 -3.67 -11.57 2.86
N ALA A 70 -4.40 -12.52 2.24
CA ALA A 70 -5.74 -12.92 2.65
C ALA A 70 -5.73 -13.54 4.06
N GLN A 71 -4.78 -14.43 4.35
CA GLN A 71 -4.62 -15.01 5.69
C GLN A 71 -4.37 -13.93 6.75
N ARG A 72 -3.41 -13.02 6.49
CA ARG A 72 -3.13 -11.88 7.40
C ARG A 72 -4.37 -11.03 7.63
N ARG A 73 -5.14 -10.75 6.56
CA ARG A 73 -6.36 -9.94 6.65
C ARG A 73 -7.46 -10.64 7.42
N CYS A 74 -7.64 -11.95 7.26
CA CYS A 74 -8.60 -12.73 8.05
C CYS A 74 -8.29 -12.66 9.54
N LEU A 75 -7.01 -12.84 9.92
CA LEU A 75 -6.58 -12.73 11.32
C LEU A 75 -6.85 -11.32 11.90
N GLU A 76 -6.56 -10.28 11.12
CA GLU A 76 -6.86 -8.91 11.51
C GLU A 76 -8.36 -8.67 11.72
N LEU A 77 -9.21 -9.14 10.81
CA LEU A 77 -10.66 -9.02 10.90
C LEU A 77 -11.22 -9.78 12.11
N GLU A 78 -10.68 -10.96 12.39
CA GLU A 78 -11.04 -11.76 13.57
C GLU A 78 -10.71 -11.00 14.87
N GLN A 79 -9.50 -10.45 14.97
CA GLN A 79 -9.07 -9.64 16.13
C GLN A 79 -9.93 -8.38 16.33
N ARG A 80 -10.49 -7.85 15.25
CA ARG A 80 -11.41 -6.70 15.29
C ARG A 80 -12.87 -7.06 15.58
N GLY A 81 -13.18 -8.36 15.68
CA GLY A 81 -14.55 -8.84 15.90
C GLY A 81 -15.46 -8.75 14.66
N THR A 82 -14.88 -8.66 13.47
CA THR A 82 -15.59 -8.61 12.17
C THR A 82 -15.06 -9.70 11.24
N PRO A 83 -15.11 -10.98 11.60
CA PRO A 83 -14.55 -12.04 10.79
C PRO A 83 -15.25 -12.16 9.44
N LYS A 84 -14.47 -12.49 8.39
CA LYS A 84 -14.96 -12.81 7.05
C LYS A 84 -14.41 -14.16 6.59
N PRO A 85 -15.13 -14.91 5.73
CA PRO A 85 -14.61 -16.11 5.09
C PRO A 85 -13.34 -15.84 4.27
N TYR A 86 -12.37 -16.75 4.33
CA TYR A 86 -11.11 -16.61 3.61
C TYR A 86 -11.28 -16.40 2.10
N ASP A 87 -12.17 -17.18 1.47
CA ASP A 87 -12.40 -17.09 0.01
C ASP A 87 -12.98 -15.74 -0.40
N GLU A 88 -13.82 -15.14 0.45
CA GLU A 88 -14.35 -13.79 0.23
C GLU A 88 -13.22 -12.75 0.32
N VAL A 89 -12.39 -12.83 1.34
CA VAL A 89 -11.25 -11.92 1.54
C VAL A 89 -10.25 -12.06 0.39
N LEU A 90 -9.94 -13.27 -0.04
CA LEU A 90 -9.03 -13.53 -1.17
C LEU A 90 -9.60 -12.97 -2.48
N HIS A 91 -10.91 -13.15 -2.72
CA HIS A 91 -11.57 -12.59 -3.89
C HIS A 91 -11.51 -11.06 -3.92
N GLU A 92 -11.89 -10.40 -2.81
CA GLU A 92 -11.82 -8.94 -2.66
C GLU A 92 -10.41 -8.39 -2.89
N LEU A 93 -9.37 -9.08 -2.39
CA LEU A 93 -7.98 -8.69 -2.59
C LEU A 93 -7.55 -8.81 -4.05
N ASN A 94 -7.88 -9.91 -4.72
CA ASN A 94 -7.56 -10.12 -6.11
C ASN A 94 -8.27 -9.12 -7.02
N GLU A 95 -9.54 -8.83 -6.78
CA GLU A 95 -10.29 -7.81 -7.50
C GLU A 95 -9.66 -6.42 -7.34
N ARG A 96 -9.30 -6.07 -6.11
CA ARG A 96 -8.63 -4.80 -5.83
C ARG A 96 -7.28 -4.69 -6.52
N ASP A 97 -6.45 -5.73 -6.45
CA ASP A 97 -5.14 -5.75 -7.10
C ASP A 97 -5.27 -5.63 -8.62
N TYR A 98 -6.25 -6.31 -9.19
CA TYR A 98 -6.56 -6.18 -10.61
C TYR A 98 -6.92 -4.72 -10.96
N ASN A 99 -7.83 -4.11 -10.21
CA ASN A 99 -8.25 -2.73 -10.42
C ASN A 99 -7.10 -1.74 -10.24
N ASP A 100 -6.30 -1.89 -9.18
CA ASP A 100 -5.15 -1.03 -8.89
C ASP A 100 -4.07 -1.13 -9.99
N SER A 101 -3.84 -2.32 -10.55
CA SER A 101 -2.82 -2.55 -11.60
C SER A 101 -3.28 -2.19 -13.01
N HIS A 102 -4.59 -2.20 -13.29
CA HIS A 102 -5.16 -1.93 -14.62
C HIS A 102 -5.81 -0.54 -14.75
N ARG A 103 -5.82 0.26 -13.70
CA ARG A 103 -6.36 1.63 -13.80
C ARG A 103 -5.54 2.47 -14.78
N ALA A 104 -6.24 3.32 -15.56
CA ALA A 104 -5.63 4.15 -16.59
C ALA A 104 -4.64 5.20 -16.03
N ALA A 105 -4.91 5.72 -14.83
CA ALA A 105 -4.05 6.72 -14.19
C ALA A 105 -3.24 6.10 -13.05
N ALA A 106 -1.91 6.17 -13.16
CA ALA A 106 -0.96 5.74 -12.14
C ALA A 106 -1.21 4.29 -11.64
N PRO A 107 -1.12 3.28 -12.51
CA PRO A 107 -1.33 1.89 -12.14
C PRO A 107 -0.32 1.44 -11.08
N LEU A 108 -0.73 0.48 -10.24
CA LEU A 108 0.16 -0.18 -9.29
C LEU A 108 1.27 -0.94 -10.04
N ARG A 109 2.49 -0.47 -9.88
CA ARG A 109 3.69 -1.12 -10.41
C ARG A 109 4.91 -0.72 -9.60
N ALA A 110 5.92 -1.56 -9.58
CA ALA A 110 7.22 -1.19 -9.03
C ALA A 110 7.86 -0.07 -9.89
N ALA A 111 8.50 0.90 -9.26
CA ALA A 111 9.40 1.80 -9.96
C ALA A 111 10.65 1.01 -10.44
N GLU A 112 11.29 1.47 -11.53
CA GLU A 112 12.45 0.76 -12.11
C GLU A 112 13.62 0.64 -11.13
N ASP A 113 13.77 1.62 -10.26
CA ASP A 113 14.79 1.71 -9.22
C ASP A 113 14.31 1.28 -7.84
N ALA A 114 13.11 0.70 -7.74
CA ALA A 114 12.59 0.19 -6.47
C ALA A 114 13.18 -1.17 -6.11
N MET A 115 13.53 -1.34 -4.85
CA MET A 115 13.87 -2.64 -4.28
C MET A 115 12.58 -3.43 -4.02
N VAL A 116 12.48 -4.61 -4.62
CA VAL A 116 11.32 -5.49 -4.41
C VAL A 116 11.54 -6.35 -3.17
N VAL A 117 10.61 -6.30 -2.24
CA VAL A 117 10.64 -7.09 -1.00
C VAL A 117 9.39 -7.97 -0.93
N ASP A 118 9.58 -9.26 -1.16
CA ASP A 118 8.52 -10.25 -0.97
C ASP A 118 8.54 -10.78 0.48
N THR A 119 7.45 -10.53 1.18
CA THR A 119 7.28 -10.92 2.58
C THR A 119 6.41 -12.19 2.74
N SER A 120 6.17 -12.94 1.67
CA SER A 120 5.29 -14.12 1.72
C SER A 120 5.74 -15.17 2.73
N ALA A 121 7.08 -15.36 2.87
CA ALA A 121 7.66 -16.31 3.81
C ALA A 121 8.12 -15.68 5.13
N LEU A 122 7.84 -14.39 5.36
CA LEU A 122 8.31 -13.64 6.52
C LEU A 122 7.15 -13.35 7.48
N ASP A 123 7.42 -13.42 8.78
CA ASP A 123 6.54 -12.85 9.78
C ASP A 123 6.71 -11.32 9.87
N PHE A 124 6.00 -10.69 10.80
CA PHE A 124 6.02 -9.23 10.95
C PHE A 124 7.43 -8.72 11.34
N ASP A 125 8.08 -9.37 12.29
CA ASP A 125 9.40 -8.93 12.79
C ASP A 125 10.49 -9.12 11.73
N ALA A 126 10.52 -10.26 11.06
CA ALA A 126 11.44 -10.52 9.95
C ALA A 126 11.21 -9.56 8.78
N SER A 127 9.95 -9.24 8.46
CA SER A 127 9.61 -8.24 7.44
C SER A 127 10.13 -6.84 7.81
N ARG A 128 9.95 -6.44 9.07
CA ARG A 128 10.45 -5.17 9.59
C ARG A 128 11.98 -5.09 9.51
N GLU A 129 12.68 -6.13 9.96
CA GLU A 129 14.15 -6.14 9.92
C GLU A 129 14.69 -6.12 8.48
N ALA A 130 14.06 -6.85 7.55
CA ALA A 130 14.42 -6.80 6.15
C ALA A 130 14.29 -5.38 5.57
N LEU A 131 13.19 -4.69 5.85
CA LEU A 131 13.00 -3.30 5.43
C LEU A 131 14.02 -2.34 6.04
N LEU A 132 14.29 -2.48 7.33
CA LEU A 132 15.27 -1.63 8.03
C LEU A 132 16.69 -1.84 7.49
N ALA A 133 17.07 -3.09 7.16
CA ALA A 133 18.38 -3.39 6.58
C ALA A 133 18.55 -2.69 5.23
N LEU A 134 17.55 -2.78 4.34
CA LEU A 134 17.58 -2.13 3.03
C LEU A 134 17.62 -0.61 3.14
N ILE A 135 16.83 -0.02 4.04
CA ILE A 135 16.85 1.43 4.26
C ILE A 135 18.24 1.90 4.74
N ARG A 136 18.84 1.19 5.69
CA ARG A 136 20.18 1.50 6.19
C ARG A 136 21.25 1.39 5.12
N GLU A 137 21.16 0.37 4.28
CA GLU A 137 22.09 0.18 3.16
C GLU A 137 22.02 1.33 2.14
N LYS A 138 20.81 1.82 1.86
CA LYS A 138 20.59 2.91 0.89
C LYS A 138 20.97 4.29 1.40
N LEU A 139 20.95 4.51 2.72
CA LEU A 139 21.23 5.80 3.34
C LEU A 139 22.70 5.95 3.81
N GLN A 140 23.54 4.94 3.56
CA GLN A 140 25.00 5.00 3.78
C GLN A 140 25.70 5.60 2.57
#